data_bc28770a632908a635a672c59df8ff20
#
_entry.id   bc28770a632908a635a672c59df8ff20
#
_cell.length_a   1.000
_cell.length_b   1.000
_cell.length_c   1.000
_cell.angle_alpha   90.00
_cell.angle_beta   90.00
_cell.angle_gamma   90.00
#
_symmetry.space_group_name_H-M   'P 1'
#
loop_
_entity.id
_entity.type
_entity.pdbx_description
1 polymer ?
#
loop_
_entity_poly.entity_id
_entity_poly.type
_entity_poly.pdbx_seq_one_letter_code
_entity_poly.pdbx_strand_id
1 'polypeptide(L)'
;AYTWNPNTNLVAVCDLNKEITDRIAEQYNVKTYNDVNEMLDNEEIDAVSIATPDAFHMDPALAAIRHGKPILVEKPLATTSEDAKKILAEAEKYNVRVAVDYHKRWDPAAINVRNELQNEESGTPIRGYMCMDDIIDVPTEWFNWADKSSPVHFLGTHCYDQIRWYMGCEV
;
A
#
# COMPACT_ATOMS: atom_id res chain seq x y z
N ALA A 1 -12.80 -5.35 -0.82
CA ALA A 1 -12.22 -5.55 -2.17
C ALA A 1 -12.05 -7.03 -2.46
N TYR A 2 -11.24 -7.77 -1.71
CA TYR A 2 -10.89 -9.19 -1.98
C TYR A 2 -12.10 -10.14 -1.94
N THR A 3 -13.09 -9.91 -1.09
CA THR A 3 -14.31 -10.71 -0.99
C THR A 3 -15.27 -10.54 -2.16
N TRP A 4 -15.12 -9.47 -2.95
CA TRP A 4 -16.00 -9.17 -4.10
C TRP A 4 -15.36 -9.43 -5.45
N ASN A 5 -14.04 -9.64 -5.48
CA ASN A 5 -13.34 -9.95 -6.71
C ASN A 5 -13.39 -11.47 -6.96
N PRO A 6 -13.94 -11.94 -8.09
CA PRO A 6 -14.08 -13.37 -8.37
C PRO A 6 -12.74 -14.10 -8.54
N ASN A 7 -11.65 -13.37 -8.72
CA ASN A 7 -10.30 -13.93 -8.89
C ASN A 7 -9.50 -13.96 -7.59
N THR A 8 -10.11 -13.57 -6.45
CA THR A 8 -9.44 -13.55 -5.14
C THR A 8 -10.27 -14.24 -4.08
N ASN A 9 -9.60 -14.91 -3.18
CA ASN A 9 -10.18 -15.51 -1.99
C ASN A 9 -9.49 -14.91 -0.75
N LEU A 10 -10.27 -14.35 0.16
CA LEU A 10 -9.75 -13.88 1.45
C LEU A 10 -9.58 -15.11 2.36
N VAL A 11 -8.34 -15.55 2.55
CA VAL A 11 -8.01 -16.75 3.33
C VAL A 11 -7.98 -16.43 4.82
N ALA A 12 -7.27 -15.38 5.21
CA ALA A 12 -7.09 -14.99 6.60
C ALA A 12 -6.89 -13.48 6.75
N VAL A 13 -7.08 -12.97 7.96
CA VAL A 13 -6.80 -11.58 8.35
C VAL A 13 -5.95 -11.58 9.61
N CYS A 14 -4.95 -10.69 9.65
CA CYS A 14 -4.11 -10.46 10.83
C CYS A 14 -4.21 -9.01 11.28
N ASP A 15 -4.50 -8.78 12.56
CA ASP A 15 -4.49 -7.47 13.20
C ASP A 15 -4.12 -7.62 14.68
N LEU A 16 -3.38 -6.68 15.23
CA LEU A 16 -3.01 -6.67 16.66
C LEU A 16 -4.23 -6.42 17.57
N ASN A 17 -5.27 -5.79 17.06
CA ASN A 17 -6.48 -5.51 17.79
C ASN A 17 -7.48 -6.68 17.67
N LYS A 18 -7.64 -7.40 18.79
CA LYS A 18 -8.52 -8.56 18.85
C LYS A 18 -9.99 -8.24 18.54
N GLU A 19 -10.49 -7.07 18.90
CA GLU A 19 -11.87 -6.68 18.60
C GLU A 19 -12.10 -6.52 17.09
N ILE A 20 -11.07 -6.05 16.36
CA ILE A 20 -11.11 -5.94 14.91
C ILE A 20 -11.12 -7.33 14.29
N THR A 21 -10.22 -8.23 14.73
CA THR A 21 -10.14 -9.58 14.20
C THR A 21 -11.42 -10.39 14.47
N ASP A 22 -11.99 -10.28 15.67
CA ASP A 22 -13.24 -10.97 16.03
C ASP A 22 -14.41 -10.49 15.13
N ARG A 23 -14.54 -9.17 14.92
CA ARG A 23 -15.56 -8.60 14.02
C ARG A 23 -15.38 -9.05 12.57
N ILE A 24 -14.15 -9.11 12.08
CA ILE A 24 -13.85 -9.53 10.71
C ILE A 24 -14.13 -11.03 10.55
N ALA A 25 -13.76 -11.85 11.53
CA ALA A 25 -14.06 -13.27 11.54
C ALA A 25 -15.57 -13.53 11.42
N GLU A 26 -16.38 -12.82 12.19
CA GLU A 26 -17.84 -12.93 12.16
C GLU A 26 -18.42 -12.45 10.82
N GLN A 27 -17.94 -11.30 10.33
CA GLN A 27 -18.48 -10.68 9.11
C GLN A 27 -18.17 -11.46 7.83
N TYR A 28 -16.98 -12.04 7.72
CA TYR A 28 -16.49 -12.64 6.49
C TYR A 28 -16.29 -14.16 6.58
N ASN A 29 -16.48 -14.73 7.76
CA ASN A 29 -16.25 -16.16 8.03
C ASN A 29 -14.85 -16.61 7.59
N VAL A 30 -13.82 -15.83 7.98
CA VAL A 30 -12.41 -16.10 7.69
C VAL A 30 -11.63 -16.32 8.97
N LYS A 31 -10.51 -17.02 8.87
CA LYS A 31 -9.59 -17.19 10.01
C LYS A 31 -8.93 -15.87 10.34
N THR A 32 -8.65 -15.66 11.61
CA THR A 32 -8.01 -14.43 12.08
C THR A 32 -6.84 -14.72 13.01
N TYR A 33 -5.83 -13.85 12.95
CA TYR A 33 -4.58 -13.99 13.68
C TYR A 33 -4.20 -12.66 14.31
N ASN A 34 -3.40 -12.71 15.39
CA ASN A 34 -2.79 -11.54 15.99
C ASN A 34 -1.26 -11.50 15.80
N ASP A 35 -0.71 -12.52 15.16
CA ASP A 35 0.69 -12.60 14.73
C ASP A 35 0.76 -12.99 13.26
N VAL A 36 1.52 -12.22 12.48
CA VAL A 36 1.63 -12.43 11.04
C VAL A 36 2.40 -13.71 10.68
N ASN A 37 3.41 -14.08 11.48
CA ASN A 37 4.15 -15.31 11.23
C ASN A 37 3.27 -16.53 11.51
N GLU A 38 2.49 -16.49 12.60
CA GLU A 38 1.52 -17.55 12.91
C GLU A 38 0.52 -17.71 11.75
N MET A 39 0.00 -16.61 11.18
CA MET A 39 -0.88 -16.67 10.03
C MET A 39 -0.19 -17.31 8.81
N LEU A 40 1.05 -16.90 8.52
CA LEU A 40 1.80 -17.38 7.37
C LEU A 40 2.24 -18.84 7.49
N ASP A 41 2.48 -19.32 8.71
CA ASP A 41 2.84 -20.72 9.00
C ASP A 41 1.63 -21.67 8.91
N ASN A 42 0.42 -21.19 9.21
CA ASN A 42 -0.77 -22.02 9.32
C ASN A 42 -1.70 -21.97 8.11
N GLU A 43 -1.53 -20.99 7.21
CA GLU A 43 -2.46 -20.80 6.09
C GLU A 43 -1.76 -20.89 4.73
N GLU A 44 -2.46 -21.49 3.77
CA GLU A 44 -2.03 -21.50 2.37
C GLU A 44 -2.37 -20.15 1.71
N ILE A 45 -1.41 -19.24 1.71
CA ILE A 45 -1.55 -17.86 1.21
C ILE A 45 -0.70 -17.71 -0.04
N ASP A 46 -1.28 -17.18 -1.13
CA ASP A 46 -0.55 -16.87 -2.37
C ASP A 46 0.11 -15.48 -2.35
N ALA A 47 -0.50 -14.52 -1.66
CA ALA A 47 0.00 -13.15 -1.55
C ALA A 47 -0.54 -12.48 -0.29
N VAL A 48 0.15 -11.46 0.19
CA VAL A 48 -0.24 -10.68 1.38
C VAL A 48 -0.49 -9.23 0.99
N SER A 49 -1.63 -8.69 1.44
CA SER A 49 -1.91 -7.25 1.38
C SER A 49 -1.69 -6.64 2.76
N ILE A 50 -0.85 -5.60 2.82
CA ILE A 50 -0.46 -4.91 4.05
C ILE A 50 -1.08 -3.53 4.05
N ALA A 51 -1.97 -3.29 5.01
CA ALA A 51 -2.71 -2.03 5.20
C ALA A 51 -2.65 -1.56 6.66
N THR A 52 -1.52 -1.82 7.31
CA THR A 52 -1.22 -1.26 8.64
C THR A 52 -0.96 0.24 8.54
N PRO A 53 -0.92 1.00 9.65
CA PRO A 53 -0.49 2.40 9.60
C PRO A 53 0.93 2.57 9.04
N ASP A 54 1.20 3.70 8.37
CA ASP A 54 2.41 4.00 7.59
C ASP A 54 3.74 3.53 8.22
N ALA A 55 3.90 3.76 9.52
CA ALA A 55 5.13 3.43 10.26
C ALA A 55 5.28 1.93 10.58
N PHE A 56 4.26 1.12 10.33
CA PHE A 56 4.23 -0.30 10.71
C PHE A 56 4.19 -1.25 9.50
N HIS A 57 4.54 -0.78 8.31
CA HIS A 57 4.58 -1.61 7.10
C HIS A 57 5.74 -2.59 7.10
N MET A 58 6.89 -2.23 7.67
CA MET A 58 8.13 -2.99 7.52
C MET A 58 8.05 -4.41 8.08
N ASP A 59 7.58 -4.58 9.31
CA ASP A 59 7.61 -5.88 9.99
C ASP A 59 6.74 -6.93 9.28
N PRO A 60 5.47 -6.66 8.94
CA PRO A 60 4.65 -7.62 8.18
C PRO A 60 5.17 -7.82 6.76
N ALA A 61 5.79 -6.81 6.13
CA ALA A 61 6.41 -6.96 4.82
C ALA A 61 7.58 -7.94 4.86
N LEU A 62 8.51 -7.77 5.82
CA LEU A 62 9.64 -8.68 5.99
C LEU A 62 9.20 -10.10 6.33
N ALA A 63 8.17 -10.25 7.17
CA ALA A 63 7.62 -11.56 7.50
C ALA A 63 7.09 -12.27 6.23
N ALA A 64 6.23 -11.61 5.46
CA ALA A 64 5.68 -12.18 4.24
C ALA A 64 6.75 -12.51 3.18
N ILE A 65 7.72 -11.61 2.98
CA ILE A 65 8.84 -11.82 2.05
C ILE A 65 9.66 -13.05 2.43
N ARG A 66 9.97 -13.24 3.73
CA ARG A 66 10.72 -14.39 4.23
C ARG A 66 10.00 -15.73 4.07
N HIS A 67 8.65 -15.69 4.06
CA HIS A 67 7.81 -16.84 3.71
C HIS A 67 7.62 -17.00 2.19
N GLY A 68 8.34 -16.24 1.37
CA GLY A 68 8.27 -16.31 -0.09
C GLY A 68 6.97 -15.77 -0.69
N LYS A 69 6.22 -14.95 0.03
CA LYS A 69 4.92 -14.43 -0.40
C LYS A 69 5.04 -13.07 -1.05
N PRO A 70 4.56 -12.90 -2.30
CA PRO A 70 4.38 -11.59 -2.91
C PRO A 70 3.54 -10.67 -2.03
N ILE A 71 3.88 -9.38 -2.01
CA ILE A 71 3.17 -8.41 -1.17
C ILE A 71 2.66 -7.22 -1.99
N LEU A 72 1.47 -6.76 -1.60
CA LEU A 72 0.94 -5.44 -1.93
C LEU A 72 0.93 -4.62 -0.63
N VAL A 73 1.69 -3.55 -0.59
CA VAL A 73 1.79 -2.68 0.60
C VAL A 73 1.07 -1.37 0.30
N GLU A 74 0.26 -0.89 1.24
CA GLU A 74 -0.26 0.47 1.19
C GLU A 74 0.89 1.48 1.14
N LYS A 75 0.61 2.62 0.51
CA LYS A 75 1.57 3.74 0.47
C LYS A 75 1.67 4.43 1.86
N PRO A 76 2.86 4.90 2.23
CA PRO A 76 4.17 4.72 1.58
C PRO A 76 4.70 3.30 1.82
N LEU A 77 5.66 2.85 1.03
CA LEU A 77 6.31 1.55 1.29
C LEU A 77 6.89 1.48 2.71
N ALA A 78 7.48 2.58 3.17
CA ALA A 78 7.97 2.81 4.52
C ALA A 78 8.07 4.31 4.78
N THR A 79 8.20 4.71 6.05
CA THR A 79 8.36 6.11 6.46
C THR A 79 9.82 6.57 6.50
N THR A 80 10.78 5.64 6.30
CA THR A 80 12.21 5.95 6.18
C THR A 80 12.81 5.30 4.94
N SER A 81 13.84 5.92 4.36
CA SER A 81 14.56 5.34 3.23
C SER A 81 15.33 4.08 3.62
N GLU A 82 15.79 3.98 4.86
CA GLU A 82 16.48 2.83 5.41
C GLU A 82 15.57 1.60 5.44
N ASP A 83 14.34 1.76 5.90
CA ASP A 83 13.37 0.67 5.99
C ASP A 83 12.88 0.25 4.60
N ALA A 84 12.66 1.20 3.70
CA ALA A 84 12.35 0.90 2.29
C ALA A 84 13.47 0.07 1.64
N LYS A 85 14.74 0.45 1.86
CA LYS A 85 15.90 -0.30 1.35
C LYS A 85 16.00 -1.70 1.95
N LYS A 86 15.68 -1.88 3.25
CA LYS A 86 15.64 -3.21 3.89
C LYS A 86 14.58 -4.09 3.26
N ILE A 87 13.37 -3.57 3.03
CA ILE A 87 12.28 -4.31 2.38
C ILE A 87 12.72 -4.76 0.99
N LEU A 88 13.28 -3.84 0.18
CA LEU A 88 13.73 -4.15 -1.18
C LEU A 88 14.86 -5.17 -1.21
N ALA A 89 15.87 -5.02 -0.35
CA ALA A 89 16.99 -5.95 -0.26
C ALA A 89 16.53 -7.37 0.13
N GLU A 90 15.59 -7.48 1.07
CA GLU A 90 15.03 -8.76 1.47
C GLU A 90 14.17 -9.36 0.34
N ALA A 91 13.40 -8.53 -0.38
CA ALA A 91 12.62 -8.97 -1.54
C ALA A 91 13.51 -9.52 -2.67
N GLU A 92 14.62 -8.86 -2.96
CA GLU A 92 15.62 -9.35 -3.92
C GLU A 92 16.22 -10.70 -3.48
N LYS A 93 16.63 -10.80 -2.21
CA LYS A 93 17.23 -12.02 -1.63
C LYS A 93 16.30 -13.23 -1.72
N TYR A 94 15.01 -13.06 -1.49
CA TYR A 94 14.00 -14.12 -1.55
C TYR A 94 13.32 -14.24 -2.91
N ASN A 95 13.71 -13.40 -3.89
CA ASN A 95 13.07 -13.33 -5.22
C ASN A 95 11.55 -13.13 -5.16
N VAL A 96 11.09 -12.24 -4.29
CA VAL A 96 9.68 -11.94 -4.04
C VAL A 96 9.30 -10.61 -4.67
N ARG A 97 8.12 -10.55 -5.28
CA ARG A 97 7.57 -9.29 -5.82
C ARG A 97 6.97 -8.43 -4.72
N VAL A 98 7.33 -7.15 -4.75
CA VAL A 98 6.76 -6.10 -3.90
C VAL A 98 6.05 -5.08 -4.79
N ALA A 99 4.80 -4.79 -4.49
CA ALA A 99 4.03 -3.72 -5.12
C ALA A 99 3.57 -2.73 -4.04
N VAL A 100 3.60 -1.44 -4.35
CA VAL A 100 3.04 -0.38 -3.50
C VAL A 100 1.71 0.07 -4.09
N ASP A 101 0.68 0.17 -3.25
CA ASP A 101 -0.67 0.53 -3.70
C ASP A 101 -0.80 2.04 -3.93
N TYR A 102 -0.30 2.49 -5.05
CA TYR A 102 -0.58 3.83 -5.56
C TYR A 102 -1.93 3.84 -6.29
N HIS A 103 -3.01 3.60 -5.56
CA HIS A 103 -4.36 3.43 -6.09
C HIS A 103 -4.86 4.61 -6.94
N LYS A 104 -4.32 5.82 -6.76
CA LYS A 104 -4.63 6.99 -7.62
C LYS A 104 -4.28 6.77 -9.09
N ARG A 105 -3.39 5.85 -9.43
CA ARG A 105 -3.12 5.46 -10.82
C ARG A 105 -4.30 4.77 -11.49
N TRP A 106 -5.26 4.26 -10.71
CA TRP A 106 -6.45 3.56 -11.20
C TRP A 106 -7.70 4.45 -11.24
N ASP A 107 -7.56 5.71 -10.84
CA ASP A 107 -8.61 6.70 -10.99
C ASP A 107 -8.82 7.00 -12.48
N PRO A 108 -10.08 6.91 -13.00
CA PRO A 108 -10.37 7.15 -14.43
C PRO A 108 -9.90 8.53 -14.91
N ALA A 109 -10.00 9.57 -14.07
CA ALA A 109 -9.52 10.90 -14.40
C ALA A 109 -7.99 10.93 -14.53
N ALA A 110 -7.28 10.26 -13.62
CA ALA A 110 -5.82 10.16 -13.67
C ALA A 110 -5.36 9.39 -14.92
N ILE A 111 -6.05 8.29 -15.26
CA ILE A 111 -5.77 7.52 -16.49
C ILE A 111 -5.95 8.40 -17.73
N ASN A 112 -7.05 9.18 -17.79
CA ASN A 112 -7.30 10.06 -18.91
C ASN A 112 -6.24 11.16 -19.05
N VAL A 113 -5.83 11.80 -17.94
CA VAL A 113 -4.73 12.77 -17.94
C VAL A 113 -3.45 12.15 -18.47
N ARG A 114 -3.09 10.95 -18.00
CA ARG A 114 -1.89 10.26 -18.46
C ARG A 114 -1.95 9.96 -19.95
N ASN A 115 -3.07 9.44 -20.45
CA ASN A 115 -3.23 9.11 -21.87
C ASN A 115 -3.10 10.37 -22.73
N GLU A 116 -3.66 11.50 -22.29
CA GLU A 116 -3.55 12.77 -22.99
C GLU A 116 -2.12 13.30 -23.02
N LEU A 117 -1.40 13.21 -21.90
CA LEU A 117 0.02 13.61 -21.82
C LEU A 117 0.97 12.71 -22.62
N GLN A 118 0.55 11.50 -22.94
CA GLN A 118 1.30 10.56 -23.79
C GLN A 118 0.90 10.66 -25.28
N ASN A 119 -0.12 11.44 -25.61
CA ASN A 119 -0.52 11.69 -26.98
C ASN A 119 0.43 12.70 -27.62
N GLU A 120 1.08 12.31 -28.72
CA GLU A 120 2.04 13.15 -29.44
C GLU A 120 1.42 14.50 -29.93
N GLU A 121 0.10 14.52 -30.20
CA GLU A 121 -0.62 15.72 -30.61
C GLU A 121 -0.75 16.75 -29.47
N SER A 122 -0.72 16.32 -28.22
CA SER A 122 -0.79 17.20 -27.04
C SER A 122 0.53 17.92 -26.73
N GLY A 123 1.62 17.50 -27.38
CA GLY A 123 2.94 18.05 -27.17
C GLY A 123 3.63 17.50 -25.93
N THR A 124 4.79 18.08 -25.59
CA THR A 124 5.60 17.61 -24.44
C THR A 124 5.29 18.45 -23.20
N PRO A 125 4.88 17.83 -22.08
CA PRO A 125 4.67 18.57 -20.83
C PRO A 125 6.01 19.10 -20.31
N ILE A 126 6.04 20.39 -19.99
CA ILE A 126 7.26 21.10 -19.51
C ILE A 126 7.20 21.46 -18.04
N ARG A 127 6.03 21.46 -17.44
CA ARG A 127 5.81 21.80 -16.04
C ARG A 127 4.53 21.15 -15.52
N GLY A 128 4.61 20.60 -14.31
CA GLY A 128 3.45 20.13 -13.55
C GLY A 128 3.35 20.83 -12.21
N TYR A 129 2.13 21.04 -11.73
CA TYR A 129 1.82 21.40 -10.37
C TYR A 129 0.76 20.43 -9.85
N MET A 130 1.00 19.87 -8.68
CA MET A 130 0.05 18.97 -8.03
C MET A 130 -0.13 19.37 -6.57
N CYS A 131 -1.38 19.44 -6.15
CA CYS A 131 -1.79 19.64 -4.78
C CYS A 131 -2.77 18.55 -4.39
N MET A 132 -2.64 18.05 -3.18
CA MET A 132 -3.57 17.09 -2.60
C MET A 132 -3.81 17.50 -1.15
N ASP A 133 -5.03 17.89 -0.89
CA ASP A 133 -5.47 18.35 0.42
C ASP A 133 -6.44 17.32 1.03
N ASP A 134 -6.47 17.29 2.35
CA ASP A 134 -7.43 16.51 3.10
C ASP A 134 -8.00 17.36 4.25
N ILE A 135 -9.13 16.95 4.80
CA ILE A 135 -9.73 17.65 5.93
C ILE A 135 -8.91 17.42 7.18
N ILE A 136 -8.89 18.41 8.07
CA ILE A 136 -8.10 18.38 9.29
C ILE A 136 -8.49 17.22 10.24
N ASP A 137 -9.72 16.76 10.16
CA ASP A 137 -10.24 15.66 10.99
C ASP A 137 -9.50 14.34 10.74
N VAL A 138 -8.95 14.14 9.53
CA VAL A 138 -8.19 12.93 9.19
C VAL A 138 -7.01 12.72 10.15
N PRO A 139 -6.05 13.64 10.29
CA PRO A 139 -4.95 13.47 11.22
C PRO A 139 -5.30 13.73 12.69
N THR A 140 -6.38 14.47 12.99
CA THR A 140 -6.68 14.87 14.36
C THR A 140 -7.71 13.97 15.07
N GLU A 141 -8.60 13.34 14.30
CA GLU A 141 -9.70 12.55 14.87
C GLU A 141 -9.73 11.10 14.36
N TRP A 142 -9.35 10.85 13.09
CA TRP A 142 -9.51 9.52 12.51
C TRP A 142 -8.30 8.63 12.72
N PHE A 143 -7.08 9.20 12.75
CA PHE A 143 -5.85 8.44 12.87
C PHE A 143 -5.22 8.59 14.25
N ASN A 144 -5.29 7.54 15.06
CA ASN A 144 -4.61 7.47 16.36
C ASN A 144 -3.08 7.28 16.24
N TRP A 145 -2.55 7.25 15.01
CA TRP A 145 -1.13 7.09 14.67
C TRP A 145 -0.56 8.26 13.86
N ALA A 146 -1.30 9.36 13.76
CA ALA A 146 -0.89 10.53 12.98
C ALA A 146 0.45 11.14 13.44
N ASP A 147 0.81 10.99 14.72
CA ASP A 147 2.10 11.38 15.29
C ASP A 147 3.30 10.57 14.74
N LYS A 148 3.04 9.43 14.07
CA LYS A 148 4.04 8.54 13.48
C LYS A 148 4.15 8.65 11.97
N SER A 149 3.42 9.56 11.37
CA SER A 149 3.43 9.86 9.94
C SER A 149 3.53 11.36 9.70
N SER A 150 3.37 11.78 8.47
CA SER A 150 3.36 13.20 8.09
C SER A 150 2.51 13.40 6.83
N PRO A 151 2.06 14.63 6.53
CA PRO A 151 1.38 14.93 5.26
C PRO A 151 2.21 14.52 4.03
N VAL A 152 3.55 14.55 4.13
CA VAL A 152 4.44 14.11 3.04
C VAL A 152 4.33 12.60 2.81
N HIS A 153 4.30 11.80 3.87
CA HIS A 153 4.14 10.35 3.76
C HIS A 153 2.70 9.97 3.36
N PHE A 154 1.71 10.60 3.97
CA PHE A 154 0.32 10.24 3.77
C PHE A 154 -0.26 10.72 2.42
N LEU A 155 -0.04 12.00 2.04
CA LEU A 155 -0.55 12.61 0.81
C LEU A 155 0.54 12.82 -0.24
N GLY A 156 1.70 13.34 0.18
CA GLY A 156 2.77 13.74 -0.72
C GLY A 156 3.29 12.60 -1.58
N THR A 157 3.32 11.36 -1.07
CA THR A 157 3.73 10.19 -1.85
C THR A 157 2.83 9.95 -3.07
N HIS A 158 1.54 10.24 -3.00
CA HIS A 158 0.65 10.21 -4.15
C HIS A 158 1.01 11.29 -5.17
N CYS A 159 1.35 12.50 -4.72
CA CYS A 159 1.74 13.58 -5.61
C CYS A 159 3.02 13.24 -6.38
N TYR A 160 4.05 12.76 -5.68
CA TYR A 160 5.30 12.33 -6.32
C TYR A 160 5.08 11.20 -7.30
N ASP A 161 4.31 10.19 -6.91
CA ASP A 161 4.00 9.05 -7.75
C ASP A 161 3.24 9.45 -9.02
N GLN A 162 2.20 10.27 -8.91
CA GLN A 162 1.43 10.72 -10.06
C GLN A 162 2.24 11.61 -11.00
N ILE A 163 3.05 12.54 -10.49
CA ILE A 163 3.91 13.37 -11.34
C ILE A 163 4.90 12.49 -12.11
N ARG A 164 5.59 11.56 -11.45
CA ARG A 164 6.49 10.62 -12.11
C ARG A 164 5.78 9.80 -13.19
N TRP A 165 4.58 9.33 -12.87
CA TRP A 165 3.78 8.51 -13.77
C TRP A 165 3.23 9.29 -14.97
N TYR A 166 2.85 10.56 -14.78
CA TYR A 166 2.38 11.44 -15.85
C TYR A 166 3.51 11.89 -16.75
N MET A 167 4.60 12.34 -16.16
CA MET A 167 5.74 12.91 -16.90
C MET A 167 6.67 11.85 -17.50
N GLY A 168 6.61 10.61 -16.99
CA GLY A 168 7.49 9.53 -17.42
C GLY A 168 8.97 9.75 -17.09
N CYS A 169 9.26 10.56 -16.07
CA CYS A 169 10.61 10.88 -15.64
C CYS A 169 10.74 10.93 -14.11
N GLU A 170 11.97 10.99 -13.61
CA GLU A 170 12.22 11.23 -12.19
C GLU A 170 11.96 12.69 -11.80
N VAL A 171 11.57 12.93 -10.55
CA VAL A 171 11.26 14.24 -9.95
C VAL A 171 12.32 14.64 -8.95
#